data_61fed7a2259e98c524f727e19d7146ce
#
_entry.id   61fed7a2259e98c524f727e19d7146ce
#
_cell.length_a   1.000
_cell.length_b   1.000
_cell.length_c   1.000
_cell.angle_alpha   90.00
_cell.angle_beta   90.00
_cell.angle_gamma   90.00
#
_symmetry.space_group_name_H-M   'P 1'
#
loop_
_entity.id
_entity.type
_entity.pdbx_description
1 polymer ?
#
loop_
_entity_poly.entity_id
_entity_poly.type
_entity_poly.pdbx_seq_one_letter_code
_entity_poly.pdbx_strand_id
1 'polypeptide(L)'
;MSDQVMAAIDGSQFSEGVCDYAAWASLAMGAPLTFVHVVDNHSDVPEEQNLSGNLRFGARERLMKELSELDEQRAKINREQGKLMLEAAKVRAIEDGVAEPTTRQRNGTMVESLLELENDIRLLVVGKRGETAHQASGHLGANLERVVREMHRPILMVPQ
;
A
#
# COMPACT_ATOMS: atom_id res chain seq x y z
N MET A 1 -12.58 -18.12 -2.67
CA MET A 1 -11.68 -19.00 -2.01
C MET A 1 -10.41 -18.35 -1.60
N SER A 2 -9.94 -18.78 -0.48
CA SER A 2 -9.01 -18.04 0.33
C SER A 2 -7.55 -18.17 -0.02
N ASP A 3 -7.08 -19.03 -0.81
CA ASP A 3 -5.64 -19.28 -0.96
C ASP A 3 -5.05 -18.56 -2.18
N GLN A 4 -4.81 -17.27 -2.02
CA GLN A 4 -4.32 -16.42 -3.08
C GLN A 4 -2.88 -15.96 -2.83
N VAL A 5 -2.14 -15.74 -3.92
CA VAL A 5 -0.93 -14.95 -3.83
C VAL A 5 -1.36 -13.49 -3.83
N MET A 6 -1.00 -12.75 -2.81
CA MET A 6 -1.29 -11.33 -2.72
C MET A 6 0.00 -10.53 -2.77
N ALA A 7 0.02 -9.50 -3.59
CA ALA A 7 1.17 -8.62 -3.73
C ALA A 7 0.78 -7.22 -3.31
N ALA A 8 1.48 -6.67 -2.33
CA ALA A 8 1.26 -5.31 -1.88
C ALA A 8 2.13 -4.36 -2.69
N ILE A 9 1.51 -3.38 -3.33
CA ILE A 9 2.22 -2.39 -4.12
C ILE A 9 1.99 -1.00 -3.53
N ASP A 10 3.00 -0.15 -3.61
CA ASP A 10 2.96 1.17 -2.98
C ASP A 10 3.39 2.31 -3.91
N GLY A 11 3.52 2.03 -5.19
CA GLY A 11 3.90 3.04 -6.15
C GLY A 11 5.39 3.38 -6.17
N SER A 12 6.19 2.70 -5.37
CA SER A 12 7.64 2.90 -5.41
C SER A 12 8.24 2.28 -6.68
N GLN A 13 9.47 2.66 -6.98
CA GLN A 13 10.19 2.09 -8.11
C GLN A 13 10.44 0.59 -7.98
N PHE A 14 10.23 0.04 -6.79
CA PHE A 14 10.44 -1.37 -6.51
C PHE A 14 9.21 -2.23 -6.83
N SER A 15 8.10 -1.61 -7.18
CA SER A 15 6.84 -2.33 -7.43
C SER A 15 6.89 -3.23 -8.66
N GLU A 16 7.70 -2.88 -9.66
CA GLU A 16 7.85 -3.72 -10.85
C GLU A 16 8.39 -5.10 -10.49
N GLY A 17 9.42 -5.15 -9.64
CA GLY A 17 9.95 -6.42 -9.16
C GLY A 17 8.93 -7.21 -8.37
N VAL A 18 8.15 -6.53 -7.53
CA VAL A 18 7.08 -7.16 -6.78
C VAL A 18 6.07 -7.80 -7.72
N CYS A 19 5.68 -7.10 -8.78
CA CYS A 19 4.74 -7.63 -9.77
C CYS A 19 5.29 -8.89 -10.45
N ASP A 20 6.55 -8.86 -10.87
CA ASP A 20 7.14 -9.98 -11.57
C ASP A 20 7.29 -11.21 -10.69
N TYR A 21 7.76 -11.04 -9.46
CA TYR A 21 7.89 -12.15 -8.53
C TYR A 21 6.52 -12.70 -8.11
N ALA A 22 5.53 -11.82 -7.94
CA ALA A 22 4.18 -12.25 -7.62
C ALA A 22 3.58 -13.08 -8.75
N ALA A 23 3.77 -12.65 -9.99
CA ALA A 23 3.31 -13.40 -11.16
C ALA A 23 3.98 -14.76 -11.22
N TRP A 24 5.30 -14.81 -11.02
CA TRP A 24 6.03 -16.06 -10.97
C TRP A 24 5.49 -17.00 -9.89
N ALA A 25 5.29 -16.47 -8.68
CA ALA A 25 4.78 -17.29 -7.57
C ALA A 25 3.38 -17.82 -7.86
N SER A 26 2.52 -16.97 -8.41
CA SER A 26 1.16 -17.36 -8.79
C SER A 26 1.17 -18.52 -9.78
N LEU A 27 2.00 -18.43 -10.80
CA LEU A 27 2.13 -19.46 -11.81
C LEU A 27 2.72 -20.75 -11.22
N ALA A 28 3.77 -20.62 -10.43
CA ALA A 28 4.44 -21.77 -9.82
C ALA A 28 3.54 -22.51 -8.84
N MET A 29 2.71 -21.80 -8.10
CA MET A 29 1.83 -22.39 -7.11
C MET A 29 0.46 -22.76 -7.68
N GLY A 30 0.14 -22.33 -8.88
CA GLY A 30 -1.19 -22.52 -9.45
C GLY A 30 -2.27 -21.82 -8.65
N ALA A 31 -1.96 -20.68 -8.04
CA ALA A 31 -2.86 -19.94 -7.18
C ALA A 31 -3.28 -18.61 -7.82
N PRO A 32 -4.49 -18.10 -7.52
CA PRO A 32 -4.90 -16.79 -8.02
C PRO A 32 -3.96 -15.69 -7.53
N LEU A 33 -3.85 -14.62 -8.29
CA LEU A 33 -3.02 -13.46 -7.94
C LEU A 33 -3.91 -12.23 -7.75
N THR A 34 -3.71 -11.55 -6.63
CA THR A 34 -4.37 -10.29 -6.32
C THR A 34 -3.34 -9.24 -5.93
N PHE A 35 -3.40 -8.08 -6.57
CA PHE A 35 -2.59 -6.93 -6.17
C PHE A 35 -3.38 -6.07 -5.20
N VAL A 36 -2.73 -5.66 -4.13
CA VAL A 36 -3.35 -4.84 -3.09
C VAL A 36 -2.64 -3.49 -3.00
N HIS A 37 -3.40 -2.44 -3.01
CA HIS A 37 -2.93 -1.10 -2.73
C HIS A 37 -3.70 -0.52 -1.55
N VAL A 38 -2.99 0.04 -0.60
CA VAL A 38 -3.59 0.64 0.59
C VAL A 38 -3.41 2.15 0.52
N VAL A 39 -4.53 2.86 0.57
CA VAL A 39 -4.53 4.32 0.64
C VAL A 39 -4.40 4.71 2.09
N ASP A 40 -3.29 5.35 2.42
CA ASP A 40 -3.06 5.82 3.77
C ASP A 40 -3.76 7.15 3.95
N ASN A 41 -4.68 7.21 4.90
CA ASN A 41 -5.44 8.41 5.18
C ASN A 41 -4.76 9.33 6.19
N HIS A 42 -3.54 8.99 6.59
CA HIS A 42 -2.80 9.86 7.51
C HIS A 42 -2.43 11.14 6.78
N SER A 43 -2.91 12.25 7.31
CA SER A 43 -2.59 13.54 6.79
C SER A 43 -1.22 13.96 7.32
N ASP A 44 -0.38 14.50 6.44
CA ASP A 44 0.90 15.08 6.82
C ASP A 44 0.73 16.50 7.34
N VAL A 45 -0.51 16.91 7.55
CA VAL A 45 -0.81 18.25 8.06
C VAL A 45 -0.34 18.35 9.51
N PRO A 46 0.37 19.42 9.87
CA PRO A 46 0.80 19.62 11.26
C PRO A 46 -0.40 19.56 12.20
N GLU A 47 -0.17 18.99 13.36
CA GLU A 47 -1.21 18.88 14.37
C GLU A 47 -1.76 20.25 14.73
N GLU A 48 -2.99 20.26 15.20
CA GLU A 48 -3.70 21.47 15.64
C GLU A 48 -2.91 22.30 16.62
N GLN A 49 -2.02 21.70 17.36
CA GLN A 49 -1.18 22.38 18.34
C GLN A 49 -0.40 23.53 17.76
N ASN A 50 0.01 23.42 16.50
CA ASN A 50 0.76 24.47 15.84
C ASN A 50 -0.11 25.65 15.41
N LEU A 51 -1.42 25.45 15.44
CA LEU A 51 -2.39 26.46 15.03
C LEU A 51 -3.02 27.17 16.22
N SER A 52 -2.79 26.67 17.41
CA SER A 52 -3.38 27.25 18.61
C SER A 52 -2.53 28.38 19.15
N GLY A 53 -3.17 29.37 19.68
CA GLY A 53 -2.53 30.45 20.44
C GLY A 53 -2.44 31.78 19.74
N ASN A 54 -2.23 31.83 18.44
CA ASN A 54 -2.03 33.08 17.72
C ASN A 54 -3.13 33.45 16.72
N LEU A 55 -4.08 32.54 16.51
CA LEU A 55 -5.13 32.76 15.53
C LEU A 55 -6.44 33.17 16.22
N ARG A 56 -7.13 34.14 15.64
CA ARG A 56 -8.47 34.49 16.05
C ARG A 56 -9.40 33.30 15.77
N PHE A 57 -10.47 33.20 16.58
CA PHE A 57 -11.40 32.09 16.50
C PHE A 57 -11.91 31.83 15.08
N GLY A 58 -12.36 32.87 14.38
CA GLY A 58 -12.87 32.73 13.02
C GLY A 58 -11.80 32.34 12.02
N ALA A 59 -10.57 32.85 12.19
CA ALA A 59 -9.45 32.48 11.29
C ALA A 59 -9.04 31.04 11.48
N ARG A 60 -9.10 30.56 12.73
CA ARG A 60 -8.77 29.16 13.01
C ARG A 60 -9.77 28.22 12.35
N GLU A 61 -11.06 28.50 12.45
CA GLU A 61 -12.07 27.67 11.83
C GLU A 61 -11.92 27.63 10.31
N ARG A 62 -11.62 28.79 9.71
CA ARG A 62 -11.41 28.87 8.28
C ARG A 62 -10.21 28.05 7.85
N LEU A 63 -9.12 28.15 8.59
CA LEU A 63 -7.91 27.40 8.28
C LEU A 63 -8.14 25.90 8.42
N MET A 64 -8.83 25.48 9.47
CA MET A 64 -9.14 24.06 9.66
C MET A 64 -10.00 23.52 8.53
N LYS A 65 -10.94 24.32 8.04
CA LYS A 65 -11.78 23.93 6.91
C LYS A 65 -10.95 23.77 5.65
N GLU A 66 -10.04 24.71 5.38
CA GLU A 66 -9.16 24.65 4.23
C GLU A 66 -8.24 23.42 4.28
N LEU A 67 -7.71 23.11 5.46
CA LEU A 67 -6.87 21.92 5.64
C LEU A 67 -7.67 20.64 5.40
N SER A 68 -8.90 20.59 5.88
CA SER A 68 -9.78 19.45 5.66
C SER A 68 -10.06 19.23 4.18
N GLU A 69 -10.31 20.31 3.45
CA GLU A 69 -10.55 20.23 2.00
C GLU A 69 -9.31 19.74 1.25
N LEU A 70 -8.12 20.19 1.67
CA LEU A 70 -6.86 19.73 1.07
C LEU A 70 -6.64 18.25 1.33
N ASP A 71 -6.96 17.79 2.54
CA ASP A 71 -6.84 16.38 2.88
C ASP A 71 -7.76 15.52 2.02
N GLU A 72 -8.98 15.98 1.78
CA GLU A 72 -9.92 15.27 0.93
C GLU A 72 -9.42 15.18 -0.51
N GLN A 73 -8.87 16.28 -1.03
CA GLN A 73 -8.31 16.30 -2.37
C GLN A 73 -7.11 15.36 -2.49
N ARG A 74 -6.25 15.37 -1.48
CA ARG A 74 -5.07 14.52 -1.44
C ARG A 74 -5.46 13.05 -1.40
N ALA A 75 -6.44 12.70 -0.58
CA ALA A 75 -6.94 11.34 -0.51
C ALA A 75 -7.54 10.88 -1.84
N LYS A 76 -8.27 11.77 -2.51
CA LYS A 76 -8.84 11.47 -3.82
C LYS A 76 -7.76 11.18 -4.85
N ILE A 77 -6.73 12.03 -4.89
CA ILE A 77 -5.60 11.85 -5.80
C ILE A 77 -4.89 10.53 -5.52
N ASN A 78 -4.65 10.23 -4.25
CA ASN A 78 -3.99 8.99 -3.87
C ASN A 78 -4.79 7.77 -4.29
N ARG A 79 -6.12 7.82 -4.15
CA ARG A 79 -6.97 6.72 -4.59
C ARG A 79 -6.90 6.53 -6.11
N GLU A 80 -6.92 7.63 -6.86
CA GLU A 80 -6.86 7.55 -8.32
C GLU A 80 -5.51 7.04 -8.79
N GLN A 81 -4.43 7.51 -8.18
CA GLN A 81 -3.09 7.03 -8.48
C GLN A 81 -2.97 5.54 -8.15
N GLY A 82 -3.55 5.13 -7.02
CA GLY A 82 -3.56 3.73 -6.63
C GLY A 82 -4.28 2.85 -7.64
N LYS A 83 -5.39 3.30 -8.17
CA LYS A 83 -6.10 2.55 -9.20
C LYS A 83 -5.28 2.40 -10.47
N LEU A 84 -4.56 3.46 -10.87
CA LEU A 84 -3.68 3.40 -12.03
C LEU A 84 -2.52 2.43 -11.78
N MET A 85 -1.95 2.45 -10.60
CA MET A 85 -0.88 1.53 -10.24
C MET A 85 -1.36 0.08 -10.25
N LEU A 86 -2.54 -0.17 -9.73
CA LEU A 86 -3.13 -1.50 -9.73
C LEU A 86 -3.40 -1.99 -11.16
N GLU A 87 -3.90 -1.12 -12.02
CA GLU A 87 -4.14 -1.45 -13.41
C GLU A 87 -2.81 -1.78 -14.13
N ALA A 88 -1.78 -0.98 -13.89
CA ALA A 88 -0.45 -1.23 -14.46
C ALA A 88 0.12 -2.56 -13.97
N ALA A 89 -0.04 -2.87 -12.70
CA ALA A 89 0.41 -4.13 -12.13
C ALA A 89 -0.32 -5.31 -12.77
N LYS A 90 -1.61 -5.17 -12.96
CA LYS A 90 -2.44 -6.20 -13.60
C LYS A 90 -1.98 -6.47 -15.03
N VAL A 91 -1.75 -5.40 -15.81
CA VAL A 91 -1.27 -5.54 -17.19
C VAL A 91 0.09 -6.24 -17.21
N ARG A 92 1.00 -5.86 -16.32
CA ARG A 92 2.31 -6.48 -16.26
C ARG A 92 2.22 -7.96 -15.90
N ALA A 93 1.34 -8.34 -14.97
CA ALA A 93 1.14 -9.73 -14.60
C ALA A 93 0.58 -10.54 -15.77
N ILE A 94 -0.32 -9.96 -16.55
CA ILE A 94 -0.84 -10.62 -17.76
C ILE A 94 0.29 -10.86 -18.76
N GLU A 95 1.16 -9.88 -18.95
CA GLU A 95 2.34 -10.02 -19.81
C GLU A 95 3.27 -11.12 -19.30
N ASP A 96 3.34 -11.30 -17.98
CA ASP A 96 4.14 -12.35 -17.35
C ASP A 96 3.48 -13.72 -17.38
N GLY A 97 2.24 -13.81 -17.87
CA GLY A 97 1.56 -15.09 -18.07
C GLY A 97 0.39 -15.40 -17.16
N VAL A 98 0.05 -14.51 -16.25
CA VAL A 98 -1.10 -14.72 -15.35
C VAL A 98 -2.39 -14.39 -16.11
N ALA A 99 -3.33 -15.33 -16.13
CA ALA A 99 -4.53 -15.20 -16.97
C ALA A 99 -5.50 -14.12 -16.44
N GLU A 100 -5.78 -14.14 -15.15
CA GLU A 100 -6.80 -13.25 -14.55
C GLU A 100 -6.35 -12.66 -13.22
N PRO A 101 -5.33 -11.78 -13.23
CA PRO A 101 -4.96 -11.11 -11.99
C PRO A 101 -6.08 -10.16 -11.55
N THR A 102 -6.29 -10.06 -10.25
CA THR A 102 -7.29 -9.17 -9.69
C THR A 102 -6.64 -8.07 -8.90
N THR A 103 -7.40 -7.04 -8.59
CA THR A 103 -6.90 -5.89 -7.85
C THR A 103 -7.85 -5.57 -6.70
N ARG A 104 -7.27 -5.03 -5.63
CA ARG A 104 -8.04 -4.65 -4.45
C ARG A 104 -7.42 -3.39 -3.85
N GLN A 105 -8.24 -2.38 -3.63
CA GLN A 105 -7.80 -1.16 -2.97
C GLN A 105 -8.46 -1.06 -1.61
N ARG A 106 -7.68 -0.72 -0.59
CA ARG A 106 -8.16 -0.59 0.78
C ARG A 106 -7.77 0.77 1.33
N ASN A 107 -8.52 1.25 2.31
CA ASN A 107 -8.19 2.46 3.03
C ASN A 107 -7.71 2.10 4.43
N GLY A 108 -6.74 2.85 4.94
CA GLY A 108 -6.20 2.65 6.27
C GLY A 108 -4.71 2.44 6.26
N THR A 109 -4.21 1.60 7.13
CA THR A 109 -2.79 1.27 7.15
C THR A 109 -2.52 -0.02 6.40
N MET A 110 -1.33 -0.14 5.84
CA MET A 110 -0.92 -1.35 5.14
C MET A 110 -0.94 -2.55 6.07
N VAL A 111 -0.41 -2.41 7.28
CA VAL A 111 -0.31 -3.50 8.24
C VAL A 111 -1.70 -4.05 8.59
N GLU A 112 -2.59 -3.16 9.00
CA GLU A 112 -3.94 -3.58 9.38
C GLU A 112 -4.69 -4.21 8.22
N SER A 113 -4.58 -3.62 7.04
CA SER A 113 -5.24 -4.16 5.85
C SER A 113 -4.75 -5.54 5.50
N LEU A 114 -3.44 -5.77 5.54
CA LEU A 114 -2.87 -7.08 5.23
C LEU A 114 -3.24 -8.12 6.29
N LEU A 115 -3.26 -7.73 7.57
CA LEU A 115 -3.66 -8.64 8.63
C LEU A 115 -5.14 -9.02 8.52
N GLU A 116 -5.99 -8.09 8.12
CA GLU A 116 -7.41 -8.40 7.87
C GLU A 116 -7.58 -9.40 6.73
N LEU A 117 -6.68 -9.37 5.75
CA LEU A 117 -6.74 -10.27 4.59
C LEU A 117 -5.97 -11.57 4.80
N GLU A 118 -5.33 -11.74 5.95
CA GLU A 118 -4.44 -12.85 6.22
C GLU A 118 -5.05 -14.22 5.87
N ASN A 119 -6.31 -14.42 6.19
CA ASN A 119 -6.97 -15.70 5.94
C ASN A 119 -7.15 -16.01 4.45
N ASP A 120 -7.08 -15.00 3.61
CA ASP A 120 -7.19 -15.16 2.16
C ASP A 120 -5.82 -15.26 1.48
N ILE A 121 -4.75 -15.11 2.25
CA ILE A 121 -3.39 -15.09 1.71
C ILE A 121 -2.77 -16.47 1.84
N ARG A 122 -2.30 -17.01 0.72
CA ARG A 122 -1.46 -18.19 0.70
C ARG A 122 0.01 -17.81 0.75
N LEU A 123 0.36 -16.75 0.04
CA LEU A 123 1.70 -16.17 0.03
C LEU A 123 1.55 -14.65 -0.14
N LEU A 124 2.22 -13.90 0.71
CA LEU A 124 2.27 -12.45 0.59
C LEU A 124 3.58 -12.05 -0.07
N VAL A 125 3.51 -11.26 -1.14
CA VAL A 125 4.70 -10.74 -1.83
C VAL A 125 4.80 -9.26 -1.54
N VAL A 126 5.92 -8.82 -1.00
CA VAL A 126 6.14 -7.42 -0.65
C VAL A 126 7.55 -7.01 -1.05
N GLY A 127 7.73 -5.73 -1.35
CA GLY A 127 9.05 -5.19 -1.60
C GLY A 127 9.79 -5.00 -0.28
N LYS A 128 11.06 -5.28 -0.29
CA LYS A 128 11.90 -5.07 0.89
C LYS A 128 11.98 -3.59 1.26
N ARG A 129 11.85 -2.70 0.27
CA ARG A 129 11.83 -1.25 0.46
C ARG A 129 10.59 -0.67 -0.17
N GLY A 130 9.96 0.28 0.50
CA GLY A 130 8.78 0.97 0.01
C GLY A 130 9.06 2.44 -0.29
N GLU A 131 8.01 3.24 -0.31
CA GLU A 131 8.11 4.67 -0.59
C GLU A 131 9.02 5.41 0.37
N THR A 132 9.15 4.91 1.60
CA THR A 132 9.99 5.53 2.62
C THR A 132 11.43 5.03 2.61
N ALA A 133 11.83 4.28 1.59
CA ALA A 133 13.14 3.68 1.51
C ALA A 133 14.28 4.69 1.62
N HIS A 134 14.06 5.90 1.13
CA HIS A 134 15.07 6.96 1.18
C HIS A 134 15.30 7.49 2.58
N GLN A 135 14.37 7.27 3.49
CA GLN A 135 14.45 7.74 4.87
C GLN A 135 14.98 6.69 5.83
N ALA A 136 14.96 5.44 5.43
CA ALA A 136 15.32 4.32 6.29
C ALA A 136 16.50 3.56 5.70
N SER A 137 17.68 4.16 5.69
CA SER A 137 18.85 3.53 5.10
C SER A 137 19.23 2.25 5.84
N GLY A 138 19.28 1.15 5.11
CA GLY A 138 19.78 -0.11 5.62
C GLY A 138 18.81 -0.95 6.46
N HIS A 139 17.62 -0.44 6.73
CA HIS A 139 16.63 -1.16 7.55
C HIS A 139 15.39 -1.50 6.75
N LEU A 140 14.70 -2.55 7.17
CA LEU A 140 13.36 -2.84 6.64
C LEU A 140 12.44 -1.69 7.02
N GLY A 141 11.50 -1.37 6.15
CA GLY A 141 10.50 -0.38 6.51
C GLY A 141 9.71 -0.81 7.74
N ALA A 142 9.29 0.14 8.56
CA ALA A 142 8.57 -0.15 9.79
C ALA A 142 7.32 -0.99 9.55
N ASN A 143 6.61 -0.71 8.45
CA ASN A 143 5.42 -1.47 8.10
C ASN A 143 5.74 -2.92 7.76
N LEU A 144 6.80 -3.13 7.00
CA LEU A 144 7.21 -4.48 6.62
C LEU A 144 7.65 -5.29 7.83
N GLU A 145 8.43 -4.69 8.72
CA GLU A 145 8.86 -5.34 9.94
C GLU A 145 7.67 -5.80 10.77
N ARG A 146 6.68 -4.95 10.91
CA ARG A 146 5.48 -5.27 11.67
C ARG A 146 4.68 -6.38 11.02
N VAL A 147 4.54 -6.36 9.71
CA VAL A 147 3.84 -7.41 8.95
C VAL A 147 4.56 -8.74 9.14
N VAL A 148 5.88 -8.76 9.00
CA VAL A 148 6.67 -9.98 9.18
C VAL A 148 6.47 -10.55 10.58
N ARG A 149 6.42 -9.69 11.59
CA ARG A 149 6.31 -10.12 12.97
C ARG A 149 4.91 -10.64 13.33
N GLU A 150 3.87 -10.03 12.79
CA GLU A 150 2.50 -10.33 13.17
C GLU A 150 1.77 -11.31 12.24
N MET A 151 2.20 -11.44 11.00
CA MET A 151 1.51 -12.30 10.03
C MET A 151 1.94 -13.76 10.17
N HIS A 152 0.96 -14.65 10.05
CA HIS A 152 1.18 -16.10 10.18
C HIS A 152 1.18 -16.81 8.82
N ARG A 153 1.42 -16.10 7.73
CA ARG A 153 1.48 -16.66 6.39
C ARG A 153 2.87 -16.45 5.79
N PRO A 154 3.29 -17.30 4.85
CA PRO A 154 4.58 -17.10 4.19
C PRO A 154 4.65 -15.75 3.50
N ILE A 155 5.82 -15.12 3.57
CA ILE A 155 6.05 -13.81 2.98
C ILE A 155 7.28 -13.91 2.07
N LEU A 156 7.12 -13.49 0.82
CA LEU A 156 8.23 -13.36 -0.10
C LEU A 156 8.63 -11.90 -0.16
N MET A 157 9.82 -11.59 0.34
CA MET A 157 10.36 -10.24 0.28
C MET A 157 11.19 -10.09 -0.99
N VAL A 158 10.79 -9.17 -1.83
CA VAL A 158 11.46 -8.92 -3.09
C VAL A 158 12.54 -7.88 -2.88
N PRO A 159 13.82 -8.21 -3.09
CA PRO A 159 14.89 -7.21 -3.00
C PRO A 159 14.81 -6.29 -4.20
N GLN A 160 15.43 -5.15 -4.05
CA GLN A 160 15.52 -4.19 -5.12
C GLN A 160 16.31 -4.76 -6.29
#